data_e682d5468be45cd61b5290846a07b6af
#
_entry.id   e682d5468be45cd61b5290846a07b6af
#
_cell.length_a   1.000
_cell.length_b   1.000
_cell.length_c   1.000
_cell.angle_alpha   90.00
_cell.angle_beta   90.00
_cell.angle_gamma   90.00
#
_symmetry.space_group_name_H-M   'P 1'
#
loop_
_entity.id
_entity.type
_entity.pdbx_description
1 polymer ?
#
loop_
_entity_poly.entity_id
_entity_poly.type
_entity_poly.pdbx_seq_one_letter_code
_entity_poly.pdbx_strand_id
1 'polypeptide(L)'
;MWTHFNPQLWQDIAISESIDSFGAVMWPAALALCYFLDNNRHLVNLQGRKVLELGAGTGLVTIVASLLGASVTATDLPDVLSNLRANVMRNTKGCRHTPQVAALSWGYDLEDSYPSSVCRYDYVLAADVVYHHDFLDELLATMKHFCRPGTTIIWANLVRFVTDLTFTENFKKAFNTSVLAEDGEMKIFMATYRKYERGHV
;
A
#
# COMPACT_ATOMS: atom_id res chain seq x y z
N MET A 1 -0.73 -0.07 21.24
CA MET A 1 -0.28 1.32 21.48
C MET A 1 0.96 1.58 20.63
N TRP A 2 0.83 2.36 19.56
CA TRP A 2 1.88 2.68 18.58
C TRP A 2 2.80 3.81 19.10
N THR A 3 3.46 3.60 20.25
CA THR A 3 4.09 4.68 21.02
C THR A 3 5.62 4.71 21.03
N HIS A 4 6.30 3.95 20.19
CA HIS A 4 7.76 4.03 20.11
C HIS A 4 8.20 4.49 18.73
N PHE A 5 8.36 5.80 18.60
CA PHE A 5 9.00 6.45 17.47
C PHE A 5 10.51 6.17 17.45
N ASN A 6 11.07 5.84 16.31
CA ASN A 6 12.45 6.22 16.04
C ASN A 6 12.43 7.66 15.51
N PRO A 7 12.78 8.67 16.31
CA PRO A 7 12.60 10.08 15.92
C PRO A 7 13.43 10.48 14.69
N GLN A 8 14.50 9.76 14.37
CA GLN A 8 15.48 10.17 13.36
C GLN A 8 14.97 10.02 11.92
N LEU A 9 14.10 9.06 11.61
CA LEU A 9 13.60 8.86 10.25
C LEU A 9 12.45 9.80 9.87
N TRP A 10 11.73 10.32 10.87
CA TRP A 10 10.44 11.01 10.70
C TRP A 10 10.48 12.51 10.92
N GLN A 11 11.56 13.04 11.56
CA GLN A 11 11.64 14.44 12.03
C GLN A 11 11.54 15.46 10.89
N ASP A 12 11.85 15.04 9.65
CA ASP A 12 11.93 15.92 8.50
C ASP A 12 10.85 15.65 7.43
N ILE A 13 9.92 14.73 7.67
CA ILE A 13 8.84 14.43 6.70
C ILE A 13 7.78 15.53 6.78
N ALA A 14 7.69 16.33 5.71
CA ALA A 14 6.71 17.39 5.57
C ALA A 14 5.64 17.00 4.55
N ILE A 15 4.41 16.75 5.02
CA ILE A 15 3.25 16.42 4.19
C ILE A 15 2.35 17.65 4.03
N SER A 16 2.00 17.96 2.79
CA SER A 16 0.93 18.88 2.48
C SER A 16 -0.35 18.11 2.24
N GLU A 17 -1.39 18.44 2.97
CA GLU A 17 -2.74 17.91 2.80
C GLU A 17 -3.61 18.90 2.01
N SER A 18 -4.65 18.40 1.33
CA SER A 18 -5.68 19.23 0.72
C SER A 18 -7.05 18.71 1.15
N ILE A 19 -7.87 19.61 1.65
CA ILE A 19 -9.25 19.28 2.07
C ILE A 19 -10.20 19.11 0.88
N ASP A 20 -9.76 19.45 -0.31
CA ASP A 20 -10.58 19.37 -1.53
C ASP A 20 -10.65 17.95 -2.12
N SER A 21 -9.85 17.02 -1.59
CA SER A 21 -9.81 15.62 -2.05
C SER A 21 -9.57 14.66 -0.90
N PHE A 22 -10.39 13.60 -0.80
CA PHE A 22 -10.20 12.52 0.19
C PHE A 22 -8.82 11.83 0.05
N GLY A 23 -8.27 11.74 -1.16
CA GLY A 23 -6.94 11.20 -1.41
C GLY A 23 -5.81 12.11 -0.93
N ALA A 24 -6.07 13.37 -0.62
CA ALA A 24 -5.07 14.33 -0.18
C ALA A 24 -5.05 14.57 1.34
N VAL A 25 -5.62 13.65 2.12
CA VAL A 25 -5.63 13.65 3.60
C VAL A 25 -4.84 12.46 4.11
N MET A 26 -4.18 12.63 5.24
CA MET A 26 -3.40 11.57 5.87
C MET A 26 -4.31 10.68 6.74
N TRP A 27 -4.41 9.41 6.37
CA TRP A 27 -5.27 8.45 7.05
C TRP A 27 -4.52 7.66 8.13
N PRO A 28 -5.21 7.25 9.22
CA PRO A 28 -4.59 6.56 10.35
C PRO A 28 -3.84 5.28 9.99
N ALA A 29 -4.35 4.47 9.05
CA ALA A 29 -3.66 3.24 8.67
C ALA A 29 -2.37 3.48 7.88
N ALA A 30 -2.21 4.64 7.21
CA ALA A 30 -0.95 5.01 6.59
C ALA A 30 0.14 5.24 7.65
N LEU A 31 -0.19 5.95 8.74
CA LEU A 31 0.69 6.11 9.89
C LEU A 31 1.04 4.76 10.52
N ALA A 32 0.03 3.93 10.81
CA ALA A 32 0.22 2.62 11.41
C ALA A 32 1.14 1.73 10.57
N LEU A 33 0.93 1.70 9.23
CA LEU A 33 1.76 0.93 8.31
C LEU A 33 3.20 1.44 8.32
N CYS A 34 3.41 2.74 8.28
CA CYS A 34 4.74 3.33 8.32
C CYS A 34 5.49 2.96 9.59
N TYR A 35 4.86 3.06 10.77
CA TYR A 35 5.44 2.62 12.04
C TYR A 35 5.80 1.15 12.03
N PHE A 36 4.88 0.32 11.51
CA PHE A 36 5.13 -1.10 11.41
C PHE A 36 6.35 -1.41 10.54
N LEU A 37 6.43 -0.82 9.35
CA LEU A 37 7.55 -1.04 8.42
C LEU A 37 8.89 -0.60 9.00
N ASP A 38 8.93 0.52 9.70
CA ASP A 38 10.16 1.03 10.31
C ASP A 38 10.64 0.17 11.48
N ASN A 39 9.72 -0.27 12.36
CA ASN A 39 10.06 -1.03 13.55
C ASN A 39 10.26 -2.53 13.28
N ASN A 40 9.74 -3.06 12.15
CA ASN A 40 9.76 -4.49 11.85
C ASN A 40 10.54 -4.80 10.55
N ARG A 41 11.66 -4.11 10.31
CA ARG A 41 12.52 -4.29 9.12
C ARG A 41 13.07 -5.72 8.99
N HIS A 42 13.11 -6.48 10.08
CA HIS A 42 13.49 -7.90 10.08
C HIS A 42 12.39 -8.81 9.52
N LEU A 43 11.10 -8.40 9.62
CA LEU A 43 9.95 -9.11 9.05
C LEU A 43 9.65 -8.66 7.63
N VAL A 44 9.72 -7.35 7.39
CA VAL A 44 9.44 -6.73 6.09
C VAL A 44 10.66 -5.90 5.68
N ASN A 45 11.58 -6.54 4.97
CA ASN A 45 12.79 -5.87 4.50
C ASN A 45 12.55 -5.24 3.13
N LEU A 46 12.47 -3.92 3.10
CA LEU A 46 12.25 -3.14 1.87
C LEU A 46 13.55 -2.72 1.16
N GLN A 47 14.71 -2.93 1.76
CA GLN A 47 16.00 -2.52 1.21
C GLN A 47 16.24 -3.15 -0.17
N GLY A 48 16.35 -2.32 -1.21
CA GLY A 48 16.58 -2.75 -2.59
C GLY A 48 15.40 -3.46 -3.25
N ARG A 49 14.20 -3.45 -2.63
CA ARG A 49 13.01 -4.10 -3.14
C ARG A 49 12.20 -3.19 -4.07
N LYS A 50 11.55 -3.81 -5.05
CA LYS A 50 10.57 -3.16 -5.91
C LYS A 50 9.21 -3.16 -5.21
N VAL A 51 8.66 -1.98 -4.97
CA VAL A 51 7.44 -1.78 -4.20
C VAL A 51 6.41 -1.04 -5.05
N LEU A 52 5.18 -1.53 -5.06
CA LEU A 52 4.02 -0.81 -5.56
C LEU A 52 3.18 -0.35 -4.37
N GLU A 53 2.74 0.90 -4.36
CA GLU A 53 1.71 1.35 -3.43
C GLU A 53 0.41 1.61 -4.17
N LEU A 54 -0.68 1.04 -3.68
CA LEU A 54 -2.05 1.23 -4.17
C LEU A 54 -2.76 2.26 -3.29
N GLY A 55 -3.30 3.32 -3.90
CA GLY A 55 -3.97 4.40 -3.18
C GLY A 55 -3.01 5.16 -2.26
N ALA A 56 -1.94 5.71 -2.84
CA ALA A 56 -0.85 6.32 -2.08
C ALA A 56 -1.24 7.63 -1.36
N GLY A 57 -2.34 8.28 -1.78
CA GLY A 57 -2.87 9.47 -1.14
C GLY A 57 -1.86 10.61 -1.04
N THR A 58 -1.53 10.99 0.20
CA THR A 58 -0.50 12.01 0.46
C THR A 58 0.93 11.55 0.16
N GLY A 59 1.15 10.24 0.00
CA GLY A 59 2.46 9.64 -0.28
C GLY A 59 3.29 9.29 0.95
N LEU A 60 2.71 9.32 2.16
CA LEU A 60 3.48 9.05 3.39
C LEU A 60 4.14 7.66 3.37
N VAL A 61 3.39 6.62 2.99
CA VAL A 61 3.93 5.23 2.94
C VAL A 61 5.00 5.11 1.85
N THR A 62 4.79 5.72 0.67
CA THR A 62 5.82 5.82 -0.39
C THR A 62 7.10 6.47 0.13
N ILE A 63 7.00 7.59 0.83
CA ILE A 63 8.15 8.32 1.39
C ILE A 63 8.92 7.42 2.35
N VAL A 64 8.23 6.82 3.32
CA VAL A 64 8.85 5.94 4.31
C VAL A 64 9.47 4.70 3.66
N ALA A 65 8.77 4.03 2.75
CA ALA A 65 9.31 2.89 2.02
C ALA A 65 10.58 3.26 1.24
N SER A 66 10.62 4.45 0.63
CA SER A 66 11.79 4.96 -0.09
C SER A 66 12.97 5.26 0.84
N LEU A 67 12.71 5.84 2.02
CA LEU A 67 13.71 6.07 3.06
C LEU A 67 14.25 4.74 3.63
N LEU A 68 13.43 3.69 3.63
CA LEU A 68 13.82 2.31 3.97
C LEU A 68 14.56 1.59 2.82
N GLY A 69 14.84 2.29 1.71
CA GLY A 69 15.67 1.82 0.61
C GLY A 69 14.93 1.10 -0.50
N ALA A 70 13.60 1.16 -0.56
CA ALA A 70 12.81 0.59 -1.64
C ALA A 70 12.90 1.41 -2.94
N SER A 71 12.69 0.74 -4.08
CA SER A 71 12.33 1.37 -5.35
C SER A 71 10.82 1.36 -5.48
N VAL A 72 10.17 2.52 -5.25
CA VAL A 72 8.72 2.61 -5.12
C VAL A 72 8.07 3.16 -6.38
N THR A 73 6.96 2.53 -6.79
CA THR A 73 5.96 3.08 -7.68
C THR A 73 4.71 3.40 -6.86
N ALA A 74 4.43 4.68 -6.65
CA ALA A 74 3.24 5.18 -5.96
C ALA A 74 2.11 5.35 -6.96
N THR A 75 0.93 4.80 -6.68
CA THR A 75 -0.21 4.91 -7.59
C THR A 75 -1.45 5.43 -6.89
N ASP A 76 -2.20 6.26 -7.61
CA ASP A 76 -3.48 6.80 -7.19
C ASP A 76 -4.31 7.26 -8.40
N LEU A 77 -5.49 7.79 -8.16
CA LEU A 77 -6.33 8.42 -9.17
C LEU A 77 -5.65 9.69 -9.76
N PRO A 78 -5.92 10.05 -11.01
CA PRO A 78 -5.26 11.16 -11.69
C PRO A 78 -5.34 12.51 -10.96
N ASP A 79 -6.44 12.81 -10.30
CA ASP A 79 -6.67 14.05 -9.55
C ASP A 79 -5.84 14.19 -8.28
N VAL A 80 -5.39 13.07 -7.69
CA VAL A 80 -4.55 13.03 -6.49
C VAL A 80 -3.05 13.20 -6.82
N LEU A 81 -2.63 12.86 -8.04
CA LEU A 81 -1.21 12.71 -8.39
C LEU A 81 -0.38 13.98 -8.24
N SER A 82 -0.95 15.17 -8.40
CA SER A 82 -0.18 16.42 -8.30
C SER A 82 0.30 16.64 -6.86
N ASN A 83 -0.57 16.46 -5.88
CA ASN A 83 -0.24 16.57 -4.46
C ASN A 83 0.70 15.45 -4.02
N LEU A 84 0.40 14.21 -4.41
CA LEU A 84 1.25 13.04 -4.17
C LEU A 84 2.67 13.27 -4.66
N ARG A 85 2.83 13.70 -5.91
CA ARG A 85 4.15 13.96 -6.51
C ARG A 85 4.91 15.06 -5.76
N ALA A 86 4.24 16.15 -5.39
CA ALA A 86 4.86 17.25 -4.66
C ALA A 86 5.39 16.80 -3.28
N ASN A 87 4.61 16.02 -2.53
CA ASN A 87 5.00 15.47 -1.24
C ASN A 87 6.16 14.48 -1.37
N VAL A 88 6.06 13.53 -2.29
CA VAL A 88 7.10 12.52 -2.54
C VAL A 88 8.42 13.19 -2.94
N MET A 89 8.41 14.07 -3.92
CA MET A 89 9.63 14.75 -4.38
C MET A 89 10.28 15.62 -3.30
N ARG A 90 9.49 16.25 -2.45
CA ARG A 90 10.00 17.06 -1.33
C ARG A 90 10.81 16.22 -0.34
N ASN A 91 10.29 15.03 0.01
CA ASN A 91 10.78 14.22 1.12
C ASN A 91 11.76 13.11 0.72
N THR A 92 11.95 12.85 -0.58
CA THR A 92 12.82 11.76 -1.06
C THR A 92 14.09 12.25 -1.76
N LYS A 93 14.44 13.52 -1.57
CA LYS A 93 15.72 14.08 -2.05
C LYS A 93 16.87 13.32 -1.40
N GLY A 94 17.73 12.72 -2.23
CA GLY A 94 18.88 11.94 -1.75
C GLY A 94 18.59 10.47 -1.48
N CYS A 95 17.35 9.99 -1.64
CA CYS A 95 17.09 8.55 -1.66
C CYS A 95 17.82 7.86 -2.82
N ARG A 96 18.23 6.61 -2.61
CA ARG A 96 18.94 5.81 -3.62
C ARG A 96 18.13 5.65 -4.91
N HIS A 97 16.81 5.54 -4.78
CA HIS A 97 15.88 5.41 -5.89
C HIS A 97 14.85 6.53 -5.80
N THR A 98 14.69 7.28 -6.89
CA THR A 98 13.63 8.29 -7.00
C THR A 98 12.30 7.56 -7.19
N PRO A 99 11.30 7.74 -6.30
CA PRO A 99 10.00 7.12 -6.47
C PRO A 99 9.30 7.57 -7.75
N GLN A 100 8.62 6.65 -8.40
CA GLN A 100 7.76 6.96 -9.54
C GLN A 100 6.32 7.21 -9.04
N VAL A 101 5.63 8.16 -9.66
CA VAL A 101 4.21 8.46 -9.37
C VAL A 101 3.43 8.28 -10.65
N ALA A 102 2.45 7.38 -10.64
CA ALA A 102 1.67 6.98 -11.81
C ALA A 102 0.17 6.89 -11.51
N ALA A 103 -0.66 7.09 -12.53
CA ALA A 103 -2.10 6.89 -12.43
C ALA A 103 -2.43 5.40 -12.40
N LEU A 104 -3.37 5.02 -11.53
CA LEU A 104 -3.96 3.69 -11.52
C LEU A 104 -5.38 3.78 -10.97
N SER A 105 -6.36 3.45 -11.81
CA SER A 105 -7.75 3.23 -11.40
C SER A 105 -7.96 1.75 -11.19
N TRP A 106 -8.49 1.36 -10.04
CA TRP A 106 -8.65 -0.05 -9.69
C TRP A 106 -9.57 -0.78 -10.66
N GLY A 107 -9.17 -1.98 -11.07
CA GLY A 107 -9.93 -2.83 -12.00
C GLY A 107 -9.87 -2.41 -13.47
N TYR A 108 -9.32 -1.24 -13.78
CA TYR A 108 -9.34 -0.68 -15.14
C TYR A 108 -8.01 -0.89 -15.86
N ASP A 109 -8.07 -1.42 -17.07
CA ASP A 109 -6.94 -1.55 -18.02
C ASP A 109 -5.63 -2.05 -17.40
N LEU A 110 -5.73 -2.92 -16.38
CA LEU A 110 -4.58 -3.37 -15.59
C LEU A 110 -3.52 -4.08 -16.44
N GLU A 111 -3.93 -4.95 -17.35
CA GLU A 111 -2.97 -5.70 -18.19
C GLU A 111 -2.35 -4.82 -19.27
N ASP A 112 -3.08 -3.82 -19.79
CA ASP A 112 -2.57 -2.90 -20.83
C ASP A 112 -1.61 -1.87 -20.20
N SER A 113 -1.98 -1.27 -19.07
CA SER A 113 -1.18 -0.24 -18.39
C SER A 113 -0.06 -0.81 -17.52
N TYR A 114 -0.28 -1.99 -16.93
CA TYR A 114 0.63 -2.68 -16.01
C TYR A 114 0.74 -4.17 -16.36
N PRO A 115 1.34 -4.51 -17.52
CA PRO A 115 1.41 -5.89 -17.98
C PRO A 115 2.07 -6.80 -16.95
N SER A 116 1.39 -7.88 -16.59
CA SER A 116 1.86 -8.83 -15.57
C SER A 116 3.17 -9.54 -15.92
N SER A 117 3.54 -9.51 -17.20
CA SER A 117 4.80 -10.06 -17.73
C SER A 117 6.03 -9.22 -17.33
N VAL A 118 5.87 -7.89 -17.20
CA VAL A 118 6.97 -6.94 -16.94
C VAL A 118 6.82 -6.20 -15.61
N CYS A 119 5.59 -5.88 -15.19
CA CYS A 119 5.30 -5.18 -13.94
C CYS A 119 5.31 -6.16 -12.77
N ARG A 120 6.51 -6.41 -12.21
CA ARG A 120 6.70 -7.31 -11.08
C ARG A 120 7.24 -6.55 -9.89
N TYR A 121 6.59 -6.75 -8.75
CA TYR A 121 6.93 -6.12 -7.48
C TYR A 121 7.22 -7.19 -6.42
N ASP A 122 8.18 -6.92 -5.54
CA ASP A 122 8.44 -7.74 -4.36
C ASP A 122 7.34 -7.54 -3.31
N TYR A 123 6.92 -6.27 -3.15
CA TYR A 123 5.85 -5.90 -2.23
C TYR A 123 4.79 -5.03 -2.91
N VAL A 124 3.54 -5.23 -2.50
CA VAL A 124 2.42 -4.33 -2.75
C VAL A 124 1.97 -3.79 -1.40
N LEU A 125 2.01 -2.47 -1.23
CA LEU A 125 1.57 -1.78 -0.02
C LEU A 125 0.22 -1.12 -0.27
N ALA A 126 -0.64 -1.15 0.73
CA ALA A 126 -1.91 -0.44 0.72
C ALA A 126 -2.29 -0.02 2.14
N ALA A 127 -2.79 1.19 2.34
CA ALA A 127 -3.19 1.70 3.64
C ALA A 127 -4.49 2.50 3.55
N ASP A 128 -5.50 2.10 4.34
CA ASP A 128 -6.84 2.72 4.38
C ASP A 128 -7.53 2.82 3.02
N VAL A 129 -7.33 1.84 2.14
CA VAL A 129 -7.91 1.81 0.78
C VAL A 129 -9.34 1.28 0.74
N VAL A 130 -9.86 0.70 1.84
CA VAL A 130 -11.22 0.16 1.95
C VAL A 130 -12.14 1.23 2.54
N TYR A 131 -12.52 2.21 1.73
CA TYR A 131 -13.41 3.31 2.14
C TYR A 131 -14.48 3.64 1.10
N HIS A 132 -14.24 3.34 -0.18
CA HIS A 132 -15.17 3.58 -1.28
C HIS A 132 -15.84 2.27 -1.68
N HIS A 133 -16.97 1.98 -1.05
CA HIS A 133 -17.58 0.64 -1.08
C HIS A 133 -18.07 0.21 -2.47
N ASP A 134 -18.18 1.14 -3.42
CA ASP A 134 -18.59 0.84 -4.81
C ASP A 134 -17.47 0.21 -5.66
N PHE A 135 -16.19 0.23 -5.19
CA PHE A 135 -15.02 -0.23 -5.95
C PHE A 135 -14.20 -1.31 -5.23
N LEU A 136 -14.80 -2.03 -4.28
CA LEU A 136 -14.08 -3.04 -3.49
C LEU A 136 -13.73 -4.29 -4.30
N ASP A 137 -14.56 -4.69 -5.25
CA ASP A 137 -14.28 -5.82 -6.14
C ASP A 137 -13.14 -5.47 -7.11
N GLU A 138 -13.12 -4.24 -7.62
CA GLU A 138 -12.05 -3.69 -8.46
C GLU A 138 -10.73 -3.60 -7.69
N LEU A 139 -10.76 -3.16 -6.42
CA LEU A 139 -9.60 -3.15 -5.54
C LEU A 139 -9.05 -4.57 -5.35
N LEU A 140 -9.93 -5.54 -5.04
CA LEU A 140 -9.51 -6.93 -4.87
C LEU A 140 -8.95 -7.53 -6.17
N ALA A 141 -9.55 -7.20 -7.33
CA ALA A 141 -9.05 -7.61 -8.63
C ALA A 141 -7.66 -7.01 -8.90
N THR A 142 -7.45 -5.73 -8.55
CA THR A 142 -6.17 -5.04 -8.67
C THR A 142 -5.11 -5.70 -7.78
N MET A 143 -5.43 -5.99 -6.53
CA MET A 143 -4.53 -6.71 -5.63
C MET A 143 -4.16 -8.10 -6.18
N LYS A 144 -5.11 -8.83 -6.76
CA LYS A 144 -4.86 -10.13 -7.42
C LYS A 144 -3.95 -10.00 -8.64
N HIS A 145 -4.13 -8.94 -9.43
CA HIS A 145 -3.31 -8.67 -10.62
C HIS A 145 -1.84 -8.53 -10.26
N PHE A 146 -1.53 -7.77 -9.21
CA PHE A 146 -0.15 -7.52 -8.78
C PHE A 146 0.43 -8.60 -7.87
N CYS A 147 -0.40 -9.40 -7.19
CA CYS A 147 0.06 -10.48 -6.29
C CYS A 147 0.39 -11.74 -7.09
N ARG A 148 1.63 -11.90 -7.47
CA ARG A 148 2.17 -13.06 -8.19
C ARG A 148 3.02 -13.93 -7.27
N PRO A 149 3.41 -15.16 -7.67
CA PRO A 149 4.40 -15.93 -6.93
C PRO A 149 5.66 -15.12 -6.68
N GLY A 150 6.02 -14.95 -5.41
CA GLY A 150 7.14 -14.11 -4.95
C GLY A 150 6.74 -12.69 -4.53
N THR A 151 5.52 -12.22 -4.80
CA THR A 151 5.00 -10.94 -4.32
C THR A 151 4.35 -11.10 -2.95
N THR A 152 4.59 -10.17 -2.05
CA THR A 152 3.90 -10.05 -0.76
C THR A 152 3.09 -8.76 -0.70
N ILE A 153 1.81 -8.85 -0.35
CA ILE A 153 0.97 -7.69 -0.05
C ILE A 153 1.09 -7.40 1.45
N ILE A 154 1.29 -6.13 1.81
CA ILE A 154 1.13 -5.63 3.18
C ILE A 154 0.01 -4.60 3.14
N TRP A 155 -1.09 -4.91 3.81
CA TRP A 155 -2.28 -4.07 3.83
C TRP A 155 -2.65 -3.67 5.25
N ALA A 156 -2.69 -2.37 5.51
CA ALA A 156 -3.16 -1.79 6.77
C ALA A 156 -4.55 -1.17 6.58
N ASN A 157 -5.46 -1.45 7.49
CA ASN A 157 -6.81 -0.91 7.46
C ASN A 157 -7.36 -0.65 8.86
N LEU A 158 -8.05 0.48 9.01
CA LEU A 158 -8.90 0.76 10.15
C LEU A 158 -10.32 0.35 9.79
N VAL A 159 -10.86 -0.66 10.48
CA VAL A 159 -12.24 -1.11 10.27
C VAL A 159 -13.21 -0.05 10.79
N ARG A 160 -14.11 0.44 9.93
CA ARG A 160 -15.10 1.47 10.27
C ARG A 160 -16.53 0.96 10.07
N PHE A 161 -16.72 0.06 9.10
CA PHE A 161 -18.04 -0.41 8.67
C PHE A 161 -18.07 -1.94 8.51
N VAL A 162 -19.29 -2.50 8.50
CA VAL A 162 -19.49 -3.95 8.24
C VAL A 162 -18.98 -4.36 6.86
N THR A 163 -19.05 -3.46 5.88
CA THR A 163 -18.52 -3.69 4.53
C THR A 163 -17.01 -3.90 4.51
N ASP A 164 -16.26 -3.26 5.44
CA ASP A 164 -14.82 -3.46 5.57
C ASP A 164 -14.50 -4.88 6.04
N LEU A 165 -15.36 -5.45 6.91
CA LEU A 165 -15.25 -6.84 7.35
C LEU A 165 -15.53 -7.80 6.19
N THR A 166 -16.53 -7.50 5.35
CA THR A 166 -16.86 -8.31 4.16
C THR A 166 -15.68 -8.32 3.18
N PHE A 167 -15.08 -7.16 2.93
CA PHE A 167 -13.87 -7.08 2.10
C PHE A 167 -12.73 -7.90 2.70
N THR A 168 -12.51 -7.78 4.02
CA THR A 168 -11.48 -8.54 4.73
C THR A 168 -11.65 -10.06 4.55
N GLU A 169 -12.88 -10.57 4.62
CA GLU A 169 -13.15 -11.99 4.40
C GLU A 169 -12.92 -12.40 2.93
N ASN A 170 -13.29 -11.54 1.96
CA ASN A 170 -13.01 -11.80 0.55
C ASN A 170 -11.50 -11.76 0.25
N PHE A 171 -10.76 -10.86 0.89
CA PHE A 171 -9.31 -10.80 0.83
C PHE A 171 -8.66 -12.09 1.38
N LYS A 172 -9.09 -12.57 2.55
CA LYS A 172 -8.62 -13.83 3.13
C LYS A 172 -8.93 -15.05 2.27
N LYS A 173 -10.05 -15.05 1.55
CA LYS A 173 -10.39 -16.12 0.58
C LYS A 173 -9.48 -16.06 -0.66
N ALA A 174 -9.10 -14.87 -1.10
CA ALA A 174 -8.32 -14.66 -2.31
C ALA A 174 -6.83 -14.98 -2.14
N PHE A 175 -6.28 -14.79 -0.95
CA PHE A 175 -4.84 -14.90 -0.66
C PHE A 175 -4.55 -15.83 0.51
N ASN A 176 -3.29 -16.26 0.64
CA ASN A 176 -2.77 -16.83 1.88
C ASN A 176 -2.43 -15.65 2.80
N THR A 177 -3.15 -15.51 3.93
CA THR A 177 -3.08 -14.33 4.78
C THR A 177 -2.61 -14.64 6.19
N SER A 178 -1.91 -13.68 6.80
CA SER A 178 -1.63 -13.63 8.24
C SER A 178 -1.81 -12.21 8.77
N VAL A 179 -2.15 -12.06 10.04
CA VAL A 179 -2.19 -10.78 10.73
C VAL A 179 -0.79 -10.52 11.29
N LEU A 180 -0.19 -9.40 10.91
CA LEU A 180 1.13 -8.98 11.40
C LEU A 180 1.03 -8.14 12.68
N ALA A 181 -0.01 -7.31 12.76
CA ALA A 181 -0.27 -6.46 13.92
C ALA A 181 -1.77 -6.13 14.02
N GLU A 182 -2.23 -5.95 15.24
CA GLU A 182 -3.60 -5.57 15.56
C GLU A 182 -3.62 -4.65 16.79
N ASP A 183 -4.38 -3.54 16.72
CA ASP A 183 -4.62 -2.62 17.83
C ASP A 183 -6.05 -2.07 17.68
N GLY A 184 -6.99 -2.64 18.42
CA GLY A 184 -8.41 -2.37 18.29
C GLY A 184 -8.91 -2.71 16.88
N GLU A 185 -9.48 -1.73 16.21
CA GLU A 185 -10.01 -1.84 14.85
C GLU A 185 -8.92 -1.68 13.75
N MET A 186 -7.70 -1.31 14.13
CA MET A 186 -6.56 -1.21 13.22
C MET A 186 -5.91 -2.59 13.05
N LYS A 187 -5.77 -3.04 11.80
CA LYS A 187 -5.13 -4.31 11.47
C LYS A 187 -4.14 -4.16 10.33
N ILE A 188 -3.03 -4.87 10.43
CA ILE A 188 -2.04 -4.99 9.36
C ILE A 188 -1.97 -6.45 8.95
N PHE A 189 -2.28 -6.70 7.68
CA PHE A 189 -2.25 -8.02 7.08
C PHE A 189 -1.03 -8.20 6.19
N MET A 190 -0.48 -9.39 6.19
CA MET A 190 0.39 -9.88 5.14
C MET A 190 -0.37 -10.90 4.30
N ALA A 191 -0.21 -10.83 2.99
CA ALA A 191 -0.82 -11.77 2.09
C ALA A 191 0.14 -12.18 0.96
N THR A 192 0.06 -13.43 0.54
CA THR A 192 0.83 -13.98 -0.57
C THR A 192 -0.08 -14.67 -1.56
N TYR A 193 0.43 -14.87 -2.77
CA TYR A 193 -0.28 -15.56 -3.83
C TYR A 193 -0.80 -16.92 -3.36
N ARG A 194 -2.11 -17.17 -3.59
CA ARG A 194 -2.73 -18.46 -3.36
C ARG A 194 -2.84 -19.21 -4.69
N LYS A 195 -2.16 -20.33 -4.80
CA LYS A 195 -2.34 -21.24 -5.94
C LYS A 195 -3.68 -21.96 -5.76
N TYR A 196 -4.63 -21.71 -6.65
CA TYR A 196 -5.83 -22.53 -6.72
C TYR A 196 -5.43 -23.88 -7.32
N GLU A 197 -5.50 -24.96 -6.55
CA GLU A 197 -5.49 -26.29 -7.11
C GLU A 197 -6.76 -26.44 -7.96
N ARG A 198 -6.57 -26.64 -9.26
CA ARG A 198 -7.70 -27.06 -10.10
C ARG A 198 -8.09 -28.44 -9.58
N GLY A 199 -9.24 -28.52 -8.93
CA GLY A 199 -9.82 -29.82 -8.56
C GLY A 199 -9.85 -30.69 -9.82
N HIS A 200 -9.26 -31.86 -9.72
CA HIS A 200 -9.44 -32.89 -10.74
C HIS A 200 -10.93 -33.23 -10.76
N VAL A 201 -11.61 -32.83 -11.84
CA VAL A 201 -12.96 -33.32 -12.19
C VAL A 201 -12.78 -34.64 -12.88
#